data_3234206567d104e3352c32c528bb2c39
#
_entry.id   3234206567d104e3352c32c528bb2c39
#
_cell.length_a   1.000
_cell.length_b   1.000
_cell.length_c   1.000
_cell.angle_alpha   90.00
_cell.angle_beta   90.00
_cell.angle_gamma   90.00
#
_symmetry.space_group_name_H-M   'P 1'
#
loop_
_entity.id
_entity.type
_entity.pdbx_description
1 polymer ?
#
loop_
_entity_poly.entity_id
_entity_poly.type
_entity_poly.pdbx_seq_one_letter_code
_entity_poly.pdbx_strand_id
1 'polypeptide(L)'
;MQSGILLLDKPLGLSSNAALQRVRRTLGVEKAGHVGSLDPLATGMLPICLGEATKIAGDVLSGRKCYRFTIGLGARTATGDTEGAVVETAPLPTLDAAVIDAVRQRFLGKQTQIPPMYSALKRDGQPLYKLARAGIEVERAAREIELFDLQVQGFTADRIELETVCSKGTYIRVLAEDFAKALGTCGHVTVLRRVHVEPFEGQPMETLESVVEAREQGRWPRVLPADWPLGHLPKVSLAGAEVTRLMHGQPVSVAGNATNAGVAAADRVRLYDEAGQFLGIGASDGQGTVRPRRLFSGLQGPPFAGPQQG
;
A
#
# COMPACT_ATOMS: atom_id res chain seq x y z
N MET A 1 12.81 -2.25 20.60
CA MET A 1 11.59 -1.65 20.00
C MET A 1 11.04 -2.63 18.97
N GLN A 2 9.78 -3.01 19.08
CA GLN A 2 9.18 -3.98 18.16
C GLN A 2 9.01 -3.35 16.76
N SER A 3 9.48 -4.04 15.72
CA SER A 3 9.43 -3.58 14.34
C SER A 3 8.61 -4.55 13.50
N GLY A 4 7.66 -4.07 12.72
CA GLY A 4 6.80 -4.91 11.89
C GLY A 4 5.77 -4.09 11.11
N ILE A 5 4.78 -4.76 10.52
CA ILE A 5 3.76 -4.15 9.70
C ILE A 5 2.38 -4.44 10.29
N LEU A 6 1.68 -3.41 10.72
CA LEU A 6 0.28 -3.48 11.13
C LEU A 6 -0.60 -3.16 9.92
N LEU A 7 -1.56 -4.03 9.62
CA LEU A 7 -2.54 -3.81 8.56
C LEU A 7 -3.78 -3.17 9.18
N LEU A 8 -3.89 -1.85 9.08
CA LEU A 8 -5.04 -1.12 9.61
C LEU A 8 -6.21 -1.18 8.62
N ASP A 9 -7.40 -1.54 9.08
CA ASP A 9 -8.66 -1.23 8.39
C ASP A 9 -8.98 0.24 8.68
N LYS A 10 -8.54 1.13 7.79
CA LYS A 10 -8.74 2.56 7.97
C LYS A 10 -10.24 2.88 7.94
N PRO A 11 -10.80 3.47 9.00
CA PRO A 11 -12.19 3.87 9.01
C PRO A 11 -12.46 5.05 8.07
N LEU A 12 -13.73 5.24 7.74
CA LEU A 12 -14.25 6.39 7.01
C LEU A 12 -13.95 7.71 7.75
N GLY A 13 -13.77 8.79 7.02
CA GLY A 13 -13.65 10.15 7.55
C GLY A 13 -12.27 10.53 8.11
N LEU A 14 -11.33 9.59 8.22
CA LEU A 14 -9.96 9.89 8.66
C LEU A 14 -8.99 9.95 7.49
N SER A 15 -8.11 10.95 7.48
CA SER A 15 -6.94 10.90 6.60
C SER A 15 -5.99 9.78 7.02
N SER A 16 -5.20 9.26 6.09
CA SER A 16 -4.17 8.24 6.38
C SER A 16 -3.21 8.67 7.49
N ASN A 17 -2.82 9.96 7.51
CA ASN A 17 -1.95 10.47 8.56
C ASN A 17 -2.66 10.54 9.92
N ALA A 18 -3.93 10.94 9.97
CA ALA A 18 -4.69 10.96 11.23
C ALA A 18 -4.83 9.55 11.82
N ALA A 19 -5.12 8.55 10.98
CA ALA A 19 -5.18 7.15 11.36
C ALA A 19 -3.81 6.64 11.87
N LEU A 20 -2.73 6.93 11.15
CA LEU A 20 -1.36 6.61 11.57
C LEU A 20 -1.03 7.22 12.95
N GLN A 21 -1.35 8.49 13.19
CA GLN A 21 -1.04 9.15 14.45
C GLN A 21 -1.85 8.55 15.63
N ARG A 22 -3.08 8.07 15.39
CA ARG A 22 -3.85 7.33 16.40
C ARG A 22 -3.14 6.02 16.75
N VAL A 23 -2.82 5.19 15.76
CA VAL A 23 -2.09 3.92 15.98
C VAL A 23 -0.76 4.18 16.70
N ARG A 24 0.03 5.17 16.24
CA ARG A 24 1.33 5.49 16.83
C ARG A 24 1.23 5.87 18.31
N ARG A 25 0.25 6.68 18.68
CA ARG A 25 0.03 7.09 20.08
C ARG A 25 -0.45 5.93 20.93
N THR A 26 -1.42 5.14 20.44
CA THR A 26 -1.95 3.97 21.16
C THR A 26 -0.86 2.93 21.43
N LEU A 27 0.01 2.68 20.46
CA LEU A 27 1.10 1.71 20.61
C LEU A 27 2.33 2.26 21.36
N GLY A 28 2.43 3.57 21.56
CA GLY A 28 3.59 4.20 22.18
C GLY A 28 4.87 4.07 21.36
N VAL A 29 4.76 4.02 20.00
CA VAL A 29 5.93 3.85 19.11
C VAL A 29 6.46 5.20 18.64
N GLU A 30 7.77 5.39 18.68
CA GLU A 30 8.41 6.65 18.25
C GLU A 30 8.38 6.80 16.72
N LYS A 31 8.65 5.70 16.00
CA LYS A 31 8.79 5.70 14.55
C LYS A 31 7.71 4.83 13.92
N ALA A 32 6.90 5.44 13.07
CA ALA A 32 5.91 4.74 12.26
C ALA A 32 5.63 5.51 10.97
N GLY A 33 5.18 4.80 9.93
CA GLY A 33 4.81 5.40 8.65
C GLY A 33 3.77 4.56 7.94
N HIS A 34 2.74 5.19 7.35
CA HIS A 34 1.79 4.49 6.50
C HIS A 34 2.31 4.34 5.07
N VAL A 35 1.85 3.32 4.38
CA VAL A 35 2.23 3.04 2.99
C VAL A 35 1.02 3.10 2.06
N GLY A 36 1.11 3.99 1.08
CA GLY A 36 0.02 4.23 0.13
C GLY A 36 -1.17 4.93 0.78
N SER A 37 -1.22 6.27 0.66
CA SER A 37 -2.30 7.08 1.20
C SER A 37 -3.67 6.64 0.70
N LEU A 38 -4.66 6.75 1.58
CA LEU A 38 -6.09 6.68 1.30
C LEU A 38 -6.70 8.04 1.62
N ASP A 39 -7.65 8.48 0.78
CA ASP A 39 -8.44 9.68 1.01
C ASP A 39 -9.34 9.51 2.25
N PRO A 40 -9.87 10.58 2.87
CA PRO A 40 -10.76 10.45 4.03
C PRO A 40 -12.01 9.62 3.73
N LEU A 41 -12.61 9.77 2.55
CA LEU A 41 -13.70 8.94 2.06
C LEU A 41 -13.35 7.45 1.98
N ALA A 42 -12.11 7.11 1.65
CA ALA A 42 -11.71 5.74 1.42
C ALA A 42 -11.53 4.98 2.74
N THR A 43 -11.95 3.71 2.76
CA THR A 43 -11.77 2.76 3.86
C THR A 43 -10.81 1.63 3.46
N GLY A 44 -10.51 0.73 4.40
CA GLY A 44 -9.82 -0.52 4.12
C GLY A 44 -8.32 -0.49 4.37
N MET A 45 -7.61 -1.43 3.79
CA MET A 45 -6.24 -1.76 4.15
C MET A 45 -5.27 -0.58 4.02
N LEU A 46 -4.74 -0.14 5.15
CA LEU A 46 -3.65 0.84 5.24
C LEU A 46 -2.47 0.20 5.97
N PRO A 47 -1.45 -0.31 5.27
CA PRO A 47 -0.28 -0.84 5.92
C PRO A 47 0.47 0.24 6.68
N ILE A 48 0.78 -0.02 7.96
CA ILE A 48 1.54 0.85 8.84
C ILE A 48 2.83 0.14 9.23
N CYS A 49 3.95 0.64 8.75
CA CYS A 49 5.28 0.19 9.14
C CYS A 49 5.63 0.78 10.50
N LEU A 50 5.99 -0.06 11.47
CA LEU A 50 6.39 0.29 12.83
C LEU A 50 7.89 0.12 13.00
N GLY A 51 8.55 1.05 13.69
CA GLY A 51 9.97 0.99 13.99
C GLY A 51 10.83 0.89 12.72
N GLU A 52 11.73 -0.05 12.69
CA GLU A 52 12.67 -0.26 11.58
C GLU A 52 11.99 -0.73 10.27
N ALA A 53 10.76 -1.29 10.34
CA ALA A 53 10.01 -1.64 9.15
C ALA A 53 9.70 -0.43 8.24
N THR A 54 9.80 0.80 8.74
CA THR A 54 9.74 2.01 7.89
C THR A 54 10.82 2.04 6.81
N LYS A 55 11.92 1.31 7.01
CA LYS A 55 13.02 1.23 6.03
C LYS A 55 12.64 0.45 4.76
N ILE A 56 11.62 -0.40 4.83
CA ILE A 56 11.13 -1.21 3.69
C ILE A 56 9.78 -0.75 3.15
N ALA A 57 9.30 0.43 3.56
CA ALA A 57 8.02 0.98 3.10
C ALA A 57 7.92 1.09 1.57
N GLY A 58 9.06 1.29 0.88
CA GLY A 58 9.12 1.32 -0.58
C GLY A 58 8.74 0.00 -1.24
N ASP A 59 9.04 -1.13 -0.60
CA ASP A 59 8.70 -2.47 -1.10
C ASP A 59 7.18 -2.69 -1.07
N VAL A 60 6.53 -2.30 0.02
CA VAL A 60 5.08 -2.36 0.17
C VAL A 60 4.39 -1.39 -0.80
N LEU A 61 4.96 -0.19 -1.01
CA LEU A 61 4.39 0.81 -1.90
C LEU A 61 4.30 0.34 -3.36
N SER A 62 5.25 -0.49 -3.80
CA SER A 62 5.33 -0.97 -5.19
C SER A 62 4.31 -2.05 -5.55
N GLY A 63 3.74 -2.78 -4.58
CA GLY A 63 2.76 -3.85 -4.80
C GLY A 63 1.48 -3.37 -5.49
N ARG A 64 0.76 -4.30 -6.12
CA ARG A 64 -0.58 -4.05 -6.69
C ARG A 64 -1.58 -3.74 -5.58
N LYS A 65 -2.71 -3.11 -5.93
CA LYS A 65 -3.79 -2.79 -5.00
C LYS A 65 -5.11 -3.28 -5.57
N CYS A 66 -5.93 -3.84 -4.70
CA CYS A 66 -7.31 -4.16 -5.02
C CYS A 66 -8.24 -3.15 -4.36
N TYR A 67 -9.16 -2.60 -5.15
CA TYR A 67 -10.16 -1.65 -4.70
C TYR A 67 -11.56 -2.11 -5.10
N ARG A 68 -12.50 -1.97 -4.16
CA ARG A 68 -13.93 -2.00 -4.43
C ARG A 68 -14.45 -0.58 -4.34
N PHE A 69 -15.21 -0.14 -5.33
CA PHE A 69 -15.72 1.23 -5.39
C PHE A 69 -17.05 1.33 -6.11
N THR A 70 -17.78 2.38 -5.78
CA THR A 70 -19.06 2.70 -6.43
C THR A 70 -18.93 4.02 -7.15
N ILE A 71 -19.32 4.05 -8.41
CA ILE A 71 -19.47 5.26 -9.21
C ILE A 71 -20.93 5.73 -9.08
N GLY A 72 -21.17 6.94 -8.58
CA GLY A 72 -22.42 7.64 -8.73
C GLY A 72 -22.44 8.36 -10.07
N LEU A 73 -23.46 8.13 -10.86
CA LEU A 73 -23.63 8.69 -12.21
C LEU A 73 -24.49 9.96 -12.20
N GLY A 74 -24.40 10.75 -13.25
CA GLY A 74 -25.18 11.97 -13.46
C GLY A 74 -24.64 13.23 -12.80
N ALA A 75 -23.60 13.12 -11.95
CA ALA A 75 -22.96 14.27 -11.32
C ALA A 75 -21.45 14.08 -11.20
N ARG A 76 -20.68 15.12 -11.50
CA ARG A 76 -19.22 15.19 -11.24
C ARG A 76 -18.94 16.22 -10.15
N THR A 77 -18.01 15.93 -9.27
CA THR A 77 -17.63 16.80 -8.16
C THR A 77 -16.24 17.37 -8.36
N ALA A 78 -15.91 18.44 -7.67
CA ALA A 78 -14.62 19.10 -7.75
C ALA A 78 -13.44 18.22 -7.28
N THR A 79 -13.70 17.23 -6.40
CA THR A 79 -12.69 16.31 -5.87
C THR A 79 -12.71 14.93 -6.56
N GLY A 80 -13.72 14.65 -7.39
CA GLY A 80 -13.97 13.34 -7.99
C GLY A 80 -14.56 12.32 -7.01
N ASP A 81 -15.00 12.78 -5.82
CA ASP A 81 -15.64 12.00 -4.77
C ASP A 81 -16.73 12.83 -4.05
N THR A 82 -17.41 12.27 -3.04
CA THR A 82 -18.51 12.94 -2.33
C THR A 82 -18.06 14.08 -1.41
N GLU A 83 -16.76 14.33 -1.23
CA GLU A 83 -16.27 15.43 -0.38
C GLU A 83 -16.28 16.78 -1.12
N GLY A 84 -16.33 16.77 -2.46
CA GLY A 84 -16.35 17.97 -3.29
C GLY A 84 -17.76 18.46 -3.65
N ALA A 85 -17.88 19.77 -3.90
CA ALA A 85 -19.11 20.32 -4.46
C ALA A 85 -19.36 19.77 -5.88
N VAL A 86 -20.64 19.61 -6.25
CA VAL A 86 -21.03 19.26 -7.62
C VAL A 86 -20.67 20.41 -8.57
N VAL A 87 -19.93 20.11 -9.62
CA VAL A 87 -19.45 21.09 -10.62
C VAL A 87 -20.03 20.84 -12.01
N GLU A 88 -20.63 19.67 -12.24
CA GLU A 88 -21.25 19.30 -13.51
C GLU A 88 -22.34 18.28 -13.28
N THR A 89 -23.42 18.35 -14.07
CA THR A 89 -24.46 17.34 -14.12
C THR A 89 -24.75 16.94 -15.55
N ALA A 90 -25.11 15.67 -15.76
CA ALA A 90 -25.48 15.13 -17.07
C ALA A 90 -26.66 14.15 -16.92
N PRO A 91 -27.44 13.92 -18.00
CA PRO A 91 -28.46 12.88 -17.98
C PRO A 91 -27.90 11.51 -17.67
N LEU A 92 -28.67 10.67 -17.00
CA LEU A 92 -28.33 9.28 -16.78
C LEU A 92 -28.46 8.49 -18.09
N PRO A 93 -27.48 7.63 -18.42
CA PRO A 93 -27.55 6.75 -19.58
C PRO A 93 -28.50 5.58 -19.27
N THR A 94 -29.05 4.97 -20.33
CA THR A 94 -29.66 3.66 -20.18
C THR A 94 -28.56 2.62 -20.00
N LEU A 95 -28.54 1.95 -18.86
CA LEU A 95 -27.54 0.93 -18.52
C LEU A 95 -28.12 -0.45 -18.73
N ASP A 96 -27.34 -1.31 -19.35
CA ASP A 96 -27.47 -2.76 -19.32
C ASP A 96 -26.09 -3.42 -19.17
N ALA A 97 -26.07 -4.71 -18.92
CA ALA A 97 -24.84 -5.45 -18.69
C ALA A 97 -23.90 -5.41 -19.90
N ALA A 98 -24.43 -5.40 -21.12
CA ALA A 98 -23.63 -5.42 -22.36
C ALA A 98 -22.94 -4.05 -22.57
N VAL A 99 -23.66 -2.95 -22.35
CA VAL A 99 -23.11 -1.59 -22.43
C VAL A 99 -21.98 -1.40 -21.40
N ILE A 100 -22.23 -1.81 -20.14
CA ILE A 100 -21.23 -1.69 -19.08
C ILE A 100 -19.99 -2.56 -19.39
N ASP A 101 -20.18 -3.81 -19.84
CA ASP A 101 -19.08 -4.69 -20.18
C ASP A 101 -18.23 -4.17 -21.35
N ALA A 102 -18.88 -3.63 -22.39
CA ALA A 102 -18.20 -3.03 -23.52
C ALA A 102 -17.30 -1.84 -23.09
N VAL A 103 -17.77 -1.02 -22.15
CA VAL A 103 -16.95 0.05 -21.56
C VAL A 103 -15.85 -0.54 -20.70
N ARG A 104 -16.14 -1.49 -19.81
CA ARG A 104 -15.20 -2.17 -18.93
C ARG A 104 -13.98 -2.72 -19.68
N GLN A 105 -14.20 -3.39 -20.81
CA GLN A 105 -13.14 -3.97 -21.65
C GLN A 105 -12.12 -2.94 -22.12
N ARG A 106 -12.54 -1.69 -22.33
CA ARG A 106 -11.65 -0.61 -22.78
C ARG A 106 -10.70 -0.10 -21.70
N PHE A 107 -10.98 -0.43 -20.43
CA PHE A 107 -10.19 -0.01 -19.28
C PHE A 107 -9.19 -1.06 -18.80
N LEU A 108 -9.20 -2.26 -19.36
CA LEU A 108 -8.21 -3.29 -19.02
C LEU A 108 -6.85 -3.01 -19.64
N GLY A 109 -5.79 -3.39 -18.91
CA GLY A 109 -4.41 -3.23 -19.35
C GLY A 109 -3.81 -1.85 -19.08
N LYS A 110 -2.82 -1.49 -19.88
CA LYS A 110 -2.06 -0.23 -19.72
C LYS A 110 -2.86 0.97 -20.19
N GLN A 111 -2.84 2.01 -19.38
CA GLN A 111 -3.54 3.27 -19.62
C GLN A 111 -2.71 4.45 -19.15
N THR A 112 -3.17 5.64 -19.51
CA THR A 112 -2.56 6.89 -19.06
C THR A 112 -3.58 7.67 -18.22
N GLN A 113 -3.21 8.08 -17.03
CA GLN A 113 -4.00 8.95 -16.16
C GLN A 113 -3.26 10.26 -15.88
N ILE A 114 -4.00 11.37 -15.86
CA ILE A 114 -3.53 12.63 -15.28
C ILE A 114 -3.95 12.61 -13.80
N PRO A 115 -3.00 12.65 -12.84
CA PRO A 115 -3.32 12.67 -11.42
C PRO A 115 -4.24 13.84 -11.05
N PRO A 116 -5.19 13.69 -10.12
CA PRO A 116 -6.06 14.79 -9.73
C PRO A 116 -5.29 15.85 -8.92
N MET A 117 -5.79 17.09 -8.93
CA MET A 117 -5.24 18.17 -8.09
C MET A 117 -5.35 17.84 -6.59
N TYR A 118 -6.42 17.18 -6.18
CA TYR A 118 -6.59 16.69 -4.82
C TYR A 118 -5.80 15.40 -4.59
N SER A 119 -4.46 15.51 -4.60
CA SER A 119 -3.55 14.37 -4.37
C SER A 119 -2.38 14.73 -3.46
N ALA A 120 -1.73 13.70 -2.91
CA ALA A 120 -0.52 13.86 -2.08
C ALA A 120 0.77 14.05 -2.89
N LEU A 121 0.69 14.07 -4.23
CA LEU A 121 1.83 14.39 -5.09
C LEU A 121 2.36 15.78 -4.76
N LYS A 122 3.66 15.94 -4.85
CA LYS A 122 4.30 17.24 -4.58
C LYS A 122 4.78 17.89 -5.88
N ARG A 123 4.57 19.21 -5.97
CA ARG A 123 5.24 20.09 -6.92
C ARG A 123 6.01 21.13 -6.12
N ASP A 124 7.29 21.30 -6.41
CA ASP A 124 8.18 22.24 -5.73
C ASP A 124 8.13 22.11 -4.18
N GLY A 125 8.07 20.86 -3.69
CA GLY A 125 7.99 20.54 -2.27
C GLY A 125 6.59 20.65 -1.64
N GLN A 126 5.61 21.25 -2.33
CA GLN A 126 4.24 21.41 -1.82
C GLN A 126 3.29 20.33 -2.35
N PRO A 127 2.47 19.69 -1.50
CA PRO A 127 1.44 18.74 -1.94
C PRO A 127 0.38 19.43 -2.80
N LEU A 128 -0.04 18.77 -3.90
CA LEU A 128 -1.03 19.32 -4.84
C LEU A 128 -2.37 19.66 -4.17
N TYR A 129 -2.82 18.88 -3.20
CA TYR A 129 -4.07 19.16 -2.50
C TYR A 129 -4.06 20.51 -1.74
N LYS A 130 -2.88 21.01 -1.31
CA LYS A 130 -2.77 22.34 -0.69
C LYS A 130 -2.94 23.44 -1.73
N LEU A 131 -2.35 23.27 -2.92
CA LEU A 131 -2.53 24.18 -4.03
C LEU A 131 -3.99 24.20 -4.50
N ALA A 132 -4.62 23.03 -4.63
CA ALA A 132 -6.03 22.91 -4.99
C ALA A 132 -6.95 23.67 -4.02
N ARG A 133 -6.72 23.53 -2.70
CA ARG A 133 -7.48 24.27 -1.68
C ARG A 133 -7.26 25.79 -1.71
N ALA A 134 -6.12 26.22 -2.23
CA ALA A 134 -5.83 27.65 -2.46
C ALA A 134 -6.37 28.15 -3.82
N GLY A 135 -7.11 27.32 -4.57
CA GLY A 135 -7.61 27.67 -5.91
C GLY A 135 -6.54 27.71 -6.99
N ILE A 136 -5.34 27.19 -6.71
CA ILE A 136 -4.21 27.18 -7.65
C ILE A 136 -4.24 25.86 -8.41
N GLU A 137 -4.47 25.92 -9.70
CA GLU A 137 -4.33 24.79 -10.61
C GLU A 137 -2.93 24.75 -11.20
N VAL A 138 -2.32 23.55 -11.29
CA VAL A 138 -1.01 23.35 -11.89
C VAL A 138 -1.05 22.21 -12.89
N GLU A 139 -0.24 22.30 -13.92
CA GLU A 139 -0.08 21.24 -14.88
C GLU A 139 0.49 19.97 -14.21
N ARG A 140 -0.07 18.82 -14.55
CA ARG A 140 0.31 17.52 -14.03
C ARG A 140 0.68 16.60 -15.18
N ALA A 141 1.86 16.01 -15.08
CA ALA A 141 2.29 15.02 -16.06
C ALA A 141 1.40 13.78 -16.02
N ALA A 142 0.98 13.34 -17.18
CA ALA A 142 0.29 12.07 -17.33
C ALA A 142 1.20 10.91 -16.92
N ARG A 143 0.63 9.84 -16.35
CA ARG A 143 1.36 8.68 -15.84
C ARG A 143 0.77 7.40 -16.40
N GLU A 144 1.61 6.45 -16.72
CA GLU A 144 1.19 5.10 -17.05
C GLU A 144 0.68 4.42 -15.79
N ILE A 145 -0.48 3.80 -15.90
CA ILE A 145 -1.09 2.90 -14.93
C ILE A 145 -1.50 1.61 -15.65
N GLU A 146 -1.79 0.57 -14.88
CA GLU A 146 -2.29 -0.69 -15.44
C GLU A 146 -3.43 -1.22 -14.58
N LEU A 147 -4.54 -1.58 -15.22
CA LEU A 147 -5.62 -2.32 -14.61
C LEU A 147 -5.47 -3.80 -15.01
N PHE A 148 -5.07 -4.62 -14.04
CA PHE A 148 -4.87 -6.05 -14.26
C PHE A 148 -6.19 -6.82 -14.29
N ASP A 149 -7.18 -6.30 -13.56
CA ASP A 149 -8.55 -6.82 -13.51
C ASP A 149 -9.52 -5.67 -13.22
N LEU A 150 -10.73 -5.79 -13.76
CA LEU A 150 -11.84 -4.89 -13.51
C LEU A 150 -13.15 -5.67 -13.64
N GLN A 151 -13.89 -5.80 -12.55
CA GLN A 151 -15.10 -6.61 -12.48
C GLN A 151 -16.29 -5.75 -12.08
N VAL A 152 -17.44 -5.97 -12.72
CA VAL A 152 -18.72 -5.37 -12.34
C VAL A 152 -19.34 -6.23 -11.24
N GLN A 153 -19.56 -5.65 -10.06
CA GLN A 153 -20.18 -6.32 -8.92
C GLN A 153 -21.70 -6.14 -8.92
N GLY A 154 -22.18 -5.02 -9.48
CA GLY A 154 -23.59 -4.70 -9.59
C GLY A 154 -23.81 -3.32 -10.19
N PHE A 155 -25.06 -3.02 -10.57
CA PHE A 155 -25.43 -1.69 -11.03
C PHE A 155 -26.92 -1.41 -10.82
N THR A 156 -27.27 -0.13 -10.76
CA THR A 156 -28.64 0.41 -10.83
C THR A 156 -28.69 1.47 -11.92
N ALA A 157 -29.80 2.19 -12.04
CA ALA A 157 -29.92 3.27 -13.05
C ALA A 157 -28.92 4.43 -12.82
N ASP A 158 -28.46 4.65 -11.58
CA ASP A 158 -27.69 5.81 -11.17
C ASP A 158 -26.33 5.47 -10.56
N ARG A 159 -25.95 4.19 -10.48
CA ARG A 159 -24.66 3.77 -9.91
C ARG A 159 -24.14 2.45 -10.47
N ILE A 160 -22.83 2.29 -10.43
CA ILE A 160 -22.13 1.05 -10.81
C ILE A 160 -21.14 0.70 -9.71
N GLU A 161 -21.16 -0.56 -9.27
CA GLU A 161 -20.25 -1.12 -8.29
C GLU A 161 -19.17 -1.93 -9.01
N LEU A 162 -17.91 -1.60 -8.76
CA LEU A 162 -16.76 -2.19 -9.43
C LEU A 162 -15.72 -2.68 -8.42
N GLU A 163 -15.00 -3.74 -8.81
CA GLU A 163 -13.77 -4.15 -8.15
C GLU A 163 -12.64 -4.17 -9.17
N THR A 164 -11.45 -3.67 -8.79
CA THR A 164 -10.29 -3.62 -9.69
C THR A 164 -9.01 -4.00 -8.97
N VAL A 165 -8.12 -4.71 -9.68
CA VAL A 165 -6.71 -4.87 -9.31
C VAL A 165 -5.88 -3.98 -10.22
N CYS A 166 -5.12 -3.06 -9.63
CA CYS A 166 -4.39 -2.05 -10.38
C CYS A 166 -2.96 -1.84 -9.89
N SER A 167 -2.15 -1.22 -10.74
CA SER A 167 -0.79 -0.81 -10.42
C SER A 167 -0.76 0.30 -9.37
N LYS A 168 0.41 0.49 -8.74
CA LYS A 168 0.66 1.67 -7.89
C LYS A 168 0.41 2.97 -8.67
N GLY A 169 -0.08 3.99 -7.97
CA GLY A 169 -0.30 5.31 -8.54
C GLY A 169 -1.61 5.49 -9.29
N THR A 170 -2.43 4.44 -9.42
CA THR A 170 -3.78 4.53 -9.98
C THR A 170 -4.69 5.33 -9.04
N TYR A 171 -5.38 6.32 -9.58
CA TYR A 171 -6.40 7.13 -8.90
C TYR A 171 -7.77 6.61 -9.28
N ILE A 172 -8.45 5.97 -8.33
CA ILE A 172 -9.81 5.40 -8.55
C ILE A 172 -10.83 6.50 -8.86
N ARG A 173 -10.64 7.71 -8.33
CA ARG A 173 -11.49 8.86 -8.62
C ARG A 173 -11.44 9.26 -10.10
N VAL A 174 -10.24 9.27 -10.69
CA VAL A 174 -10.06 9.54 -12.13
C VAL A 174 -10.63 8.39 -12.96
N LEU A 175 -10.39 7.13 -12.55
CA LEU A 175 -10.97 5.96 -13.22
C LEU A 175 -12.50 6.04 -13.24
N ALA A 176 -13.13 6.44 -12.14
CA ALA A 176 -14.58 6.58 -12.04
C ALA A 176 -15.14 7.67 -12.96
N GLU A 177 -14.47 8.84 -13.01
CA GLU A 177 -14.85 9.92 -13.92
C GLU A 177 -14.72 9.49 -15.40
N ASP A 178 -13.60 8.86 -15.76
CA ASP A 178 -13.34 8.40 -17.13
C ASP A 178 -14.31 7.29 -17.54
N PHE A 179 -14.65 6.39 -16.61
CA PHE A 179 -15.63 5.33 -16.85
C PHE A 179 -17.04 5.90 -17.09
N ALA A 180 -17.48 6.84 -16.25
CA ALA A 180 -18.76 7.52 -16.44
C ALA A 180 -18.82 8.29 -17.77
N LYS A 181 -17.73 8.98 -18.13
CA LYS A 181 -17.60 9.67 -19.43
C LYS A 181 -17.69 8.70 -20.60
N ALA A 182 -17.10 7.51 -20.50
CA ALA A 182 -17.20 6.49 -21.54
C ALA A 182 -18.62 5.91 -21.70
N LEU A 183 -19.45 6.01 -20.66
CA LEU A 183 -20.89 5.69 -20.70
C LEU A 183 -21.75 6.86 -21.24
N GLY A 184 -21.17 8.02 -21.57
CA GLY A 184 -21.89 9.19 -22.09
C GLY A 184 -22.53 10.07 -21.01
N THR A 185 -22.05 9.99 -19.76
CA THR A 185 -22.51 10.82 -18.65
C THR A 185 -21.31 11.36 -17.85
N CYS A 186 -21.54 11.99 -16.71
CA CYS A 186 -20.51 12.29 -15.73
C CYS A 186 -20.72 11.46 -14.46
N GLY A 187 -19.67 11.34 -13.64
CA GLY A 187 -19.75 10.55 -12.42
C GLY A 187 -18.64 10.87 -11.44
N HIS A 188 -18.77 10.37 -10.22
CA HIS A 188 -17.79 10.49 -9.16
C HIS A 188 -17.81 9.27 -8.24
N VAL A 189 -16.78 9.07 -7.45
CA VAL A 189 -16.72 7.98 -6.47
C VAL A 189 -17.63 8.31 -5.28
N THR A 190 -18.56 7.42 -4.97
CA THR A 190 -19.43 7.53 -3.77
C THR A 190 -19.01 6.62 -2.63
N VAL A 191 -18.41 5.47 -2.94
CA VAL A 191 -17.85 4.52 -1.97
C VAL A 191 -16.48 4.08 -2.49
N LEU A 192 -15.49 4.01 -1.60
CA LEU A 192 -14.15 3.52 -1.93
C LEU A 192 -13.59 2.67 -0.78
N ARG A 193 -13.21 1.45 -1.08
CA ARG A 193 -12.54 0.56 -0.13
C ARG A 193 -11.31 -0.08 -0.77
N ARG A 194 -10.17 0.05 -0.15
CA ARG A 194 -9.00 -0.75 -0.51
C ARG A 194 -9.08 -2.11 0.16
N VAL A 195 -9.34 -3.14 -0.64
CA VAL A 195 -9.53 -4.51 -0.15
C VAL A 195 -8.21 -5.08 0.33
N HIS A 196 -7.17 -4.98 -0.48
CA HIS A 196 -5.81 -5.37 -0.11
C HIS A 196 -4.72 -4.58 -0.85
N VAL A 197 -3.51 -4.71 -0.34
CA VAL A 197 -2.25 -4.29 -0.95
C VAL A 197 -1.37 -5.53 -1.02
N GLU A 198 -0.78 -5.82 -2.17
CA GLU A 198 0.19 -6.91 -2.34
C GLU A 198 1.46 -6.67 -1.48
N PRO A 199 1.98 -7.69 -0.76
CA PRO A 199 1.57 -9.09 -0.73
C PRO A 199 0.76 -9.45 0.54
N PHE A 200 -0.24 -8.66 0.89
CA PHE A 200 -1.05 -8.86 2.11
C PHE A 200 -2.45 -9.42 1.81
N GLU A 201 -2.65 -10.03 0.65
CA GLU A 201 -3.91 -10.70 0.29
C GLU A 201 -4.30 -11.71 1.37
N GLY A 202 -5.57 -11.71 1.74
CA GLY A 202 -6.10 -12.64 2.74
C GLY A 202 -5.63 -12.39 4.17
N GLN A 203 -4.72 -11.43 4.42
CA GLN A 203 -4.32 -11.11 5.79
C GLN A 203 -5.41 -10.29 6.49
N PRO A 204 -5.80 -10.65 7.72
CA PRO A 204 -6.77 -9.88 8.48
C PRO A 204 -6.20 -8.50 8.86
N MET A 205 -7.11 -7.53 8.88
CA MET A 205 -6.83 -6.15 9.28
C MET A 205 -7.24 -5.91 10.73
N GLU A 206 -6.54 -5.01 11.39
CA GLU A 206 -6.88 -4.47 12.71
C GLU A 206 -7.71 -3.21 12.55
N THR A 207 -8.75 -3.03 13.35
CA THR A 207 -9.44 -1.74 13.46
C THR A 207 -8.73 -0.83 14.46
N LEU A 208 -9.07 0.46 14.51
CA LEU A 208 -8.52 1.35 15.56
C LEU A 208 -8.96 0.90 16.94
N GLU A 209 -10.18 0.41 17.05
CA GLU A 209 -10.78 -0.10 18.30
C GLU A 209 -10.04 -1.35 18.76
N SER A 210 -9.78 -2.33 17.86
CA SER A 210 -9.04 -3.55 18.23
C SER A 210 -7.60 -3.25 18.66
N VAL A 211 -6.96 -2.23 18.07
CA VAL A 211 -5.63 -1.76 18.48
C VAL A 211 -5.66 -1.18 19.91
N VAL A 212 -6.66 -0.38 20.24
CA VAL A 212 -6.85 0.17 21.59
C VAL A 212 -7.11 -0.93 22.59
N GLU A 213 -8.07 -1.81 22.32
CA GLU A 213 -8.45 -2.94 23.17
C GLU A 213 -7.27 -3.88 23.46
N ALA A 214 -6.48 -4.21 22.44
CA ALA A 214 -5.28 -5.03 22.64
C ALA A 214 -4.31 -4.36 23.64
N ARG A 215 -4.12 -3.03 23.54
CA ARG A 215 -3.21 -2.30 24.46
C ARG A 215 -3.76 -2.19 25.88
N GLU A 216 -5.04 -1.98 26.04
CA GLU A 216 -5.71 -2.00 27.37
C GLU A 216 -5.57 -3.34 28.06
N GLN A 217 -5.55 -4.43 27.30
CA GLN A 217 -5.32 -5.78 27.79
C GLN A 217 -3.83 -6.13 27.95
N GLY A 218 -2.92 -5.16 27.82
CA GLY A 218 -1.46 -5.38 27.91
C GLY A 218 -0.86 -6.17 26.75
N ARG A 219 -1.62 -6.42 25.67
CA ARG A 219 -1.18 -7.16 24.49
C ARG A 219 -0.78 -6.23 23.34
N TRP A 220 -0.05 -6.76 22.39
CA TRP A 220 0.12 -6.14 21.07
C TRP A 220 -1.00 -6.58 20.14
N PRO A 221 -1.49 -5.68 19.26
CA PRO A 221 -2.34 -6.08 18.14
C PRO A 221 -1.54 -6.97 17.18
N ARG A 222 -2.21 -7.57 16.21
CA ARG A 222 -1.54 -8.38 15.19
C ARG A 222 -0.61 -7.49 14.36
N VAL A 223 0.67 -7.82 14.38
CA VAL A 223 1.72 -7.17 13.58
C VAL A 223 2.46 -8.25 12.80
N LEU A 224 2.53 -8.09 11.49
CA LEU A 224 3.29 -8.98 10.62
C LEU A 224 4.79 -8.72 10.75
N PRO A 225 5.64 -9.75 10.55
CA PRO A 225 7.08 -9.56 10.49
C PRO A 225 7.50 -8.47 9.47
N ALA A 226 8.57 -7.75 9.77
CA ALA A 226 9.03 -6.67 8.91
C ALA A 226 9.42 -7.17 7.51
N ASP A 227 9.94 -8.38 7.40
CA ASP A 227 10.35 -9.03 6.15
C ASP A 227 9.21 -9.66 5.35
N TRP A 228 7.96 -9.61 5.84
CA TRP A 228 6.80 -10.19 5.15
C TRP A 228 6.72 -9.80 3.67
N PRO A 229 6.85 -8.51 3.28
CA PRO A 229 6.76 -8.11 1.88
C PRO A 229 7.98 -8.52 1.04
N LEU A 230 8.99 -9.06 1.65
CA LEU A 230 10.25 -9.45 1.02
C LEU A 230 10.35 -10.97 0.78
N GLY A 231 9.26 -11.72 0.98
CA GLY A 231 9.24 -13.19 0.87
C GLY A 231 9.80 -13.75 -0.44
N HIS A 232 9.69 -12.97 -1.52
CA HIS A 232 10.22 -13.30 -2.84
C HIS A 232 11.75 -13.20 -2.97
N LEU A 233 12.43 -12.54 -2.01
CA LEU A 233 13.89 -12.40 -2.03
C LEU A 233 14.57 -13.62 -1.41
N PRO A 234 15.77 -14.01 -1.92
CA PRO A 234 16.57 -15.07 -1.33
C PRO A 234 16.91 -14.79 0.13
N LYS A 235 17.01 -15.84 0.93
CA LYS A 235 17.40 -15.79 2.35
C LYS A 235 18.88 -16.11 2.49
N VAL A 236 19.58 -15.36 3.35
CA VAL A 236 20.97 -15.61 3.78
C VAL A 236 21.00 -15.64 5.29
N SER A 237 21.56 -16.71 5.87
CA SER A 237 21.76 -16.86 7.31
C SER A 237 23.24 -16.61 7.65
N LEU A 238 23.49 -15.84 8.70
CA LEU A 238 24.80 -15.34 9.11
C LEU A 238 25.17 -15.87 10.51
N ALA A 239 26.41 -16.33 10.68
CA ALA A 239 26.94 -16.67 11.99
C ALA A 239 27.24 -15.41 12.82
N GLY A 240 27.37 -15.57 14.14
CA GLY A 240 27.52 -14.43 15.05
C GLY A 240 28.67 -13.46 14.72
N ALA A 241 29.82 -13.97 14.30
CA ALA A 241 30.96 -13.13 13.90
C ALA A 241 30.67 -12.34 12.60
N GLU A 242 29.93 -12.95 11.65
CA GLU A 242 29.52 -12.33 10.40
C GLU A 242 28.47 -11.26 10.66
N VAL A 243 27.51 -11.52 11.58
CA VAL A 243 26.51 -10.53 12.00
C VAL A 243 27.20 -9.28 12.55
N THR A 244 28.19 -9.44 13.45
CA THR A 244 28.89 -8.29 14.02
C THR A 244 29.59 -7.45 12.94
N ARG A 245 30.29 -8.07 12.02
CA ARG A 245 30.96 -7.36 10.92
C ARG A 245 29.98 -6.68 9.99
N LEU A 246 28.90 -7.38 9.62
CA LEU A 246 27.86 -6.85 8.75
C LEU A 246 27.17 -5.63 9.39
N MET A 247 26.88 -5.68 10.69
CA MET A 247 26.25 -4.55 11.41
C MET A 247 27.14 -3.31 11.46
N HIS A 248 28.47 -3.47 11.32
CA HIS A 248 29.41 -2.36 11.13
C HIS A 248 29.56 -1.94 9.65
N GLY A 249 28.70 -2.42 8.75
CA GLY A 249 28.72 -2.05 7.33
C GLY A 249 29.76 -2.80 6.48
N GLN A 250 30.43 -3.82 7.04
CA GLN A 250 31.45 -4.57 6.32
C GLN A 250 30.88 -5.73 5.50
N PRO A 251 31.46 -6.04 4.34
CA PRO A 251 31.13 -7.27 3.62
C PRO A 251 31.52 -8.48 4.45
N VAL A 252 30.77 -9.57 4.31
CA VAL A 252 31.05 -10.84 5.00
C VAL A 252 31.06 -11.99 4.00
N SER A 253 31.93 -12.98 4.26
CA SER A 253 31.95 -14.22 3.50
C SER A 253 30.98 -15.21 4.14
N VAL A 254 30.07 -15.76 3.33
CA VAL A 254 29.13 -16.82 3.71
C VAL A 254 29.46 -18.13 2.99
N ALA A 255 30.61 -18.18 2.35
CA ALA A 255 31.13 -19.39 1.74
C ALA A 255 31.41 -20.48 2.82
N GLY A 256 30.87 -21.68 2.57
CA GLY A 256 30.98 -22.78 3.53
C GLY A 256 29.81 -22.93 4.51
N ASN A 257 28.88 -21.99 4.55
CA ASN A 257 27.61 -22.17 5.28
C ASN A 257 26.63 -22.94 4.41
N ALA A 258 26.32 -24.18 4.80
CA ALA A 258 25.44 -25.06 4.04
C ALA A 258 24.03 -24.47 3.82
N THR A 259 23.53 -23.65 4.75
CA THR A 259 22.23 -22.97 4.61
C THR A 259 22.21 -21.89 3.54
N ASN A 260 23.39 -21.43 3.09
CA ASN A 260 23.55 -20.42 2.04
C ASN A 260 23.99 -21.05 0.70
N ALA A 261 24.06 -22.38 0.63
CA ALA A 261 24.46 -23.08 -0.59
C ALA A 261 23.49 -22.75 -1.74
N GLY A 262 24.04 -22.26 -2.87
CA GLY A 262 23.25 -21.93 -4.06
C GLY A 262 22.61 -20.54 -4.05
N VAL A 263 22.91 -19.67 -3.09
CA VAL A 263 22.46 -18.27 -3.18
C VAL A 263 23.19 -17.60 -4.35
N ALA A 264 22.45 -17.38 -5.43
CA ALA A 264 22.94 -16.73 -6.64
C ALA A 264 23.30 -15.25 -6.39
N ALA A 265 24.00 -14.65 -7.36
CA ALA A 265 24.20 -13.21 -7.39
C ALA A 265 22.82 -12.52 -7.40
N ALA A 266 22.60 -11.62 -6.46
CA ALA A 266 21.36 -10.88 -6.32
C ALA A 266 21.62 -9.51 -5.68
N ASP A 267 21.04 -8.48 -6.29
CA ASP A 267 21.13 -7.12 -5.76
C ASP A 267 20.43 -6.95 -4.41
N ARG A 268 19.53 -7.89 -4.08
CA ARG A 268 18.78 -7.88 -2.82
C ARG A 268 18.62 -9.30 -2.28
N VAL A 269 19.00 -9.48 -1.02
CA VAL A 269 18.81 -10.71 -0.24
C VAL A 269 18.32 -10.34 1.15
N ARG A 270 17.53 -11.21 1.79
CA ARG A 270 17.13 -11.08 3.19
C ARG A 270 18.21 -11.66 4.09
N LEU A 271 18.61 -10.90 5.09
CA LEU A 271 19.67 -11.28 6.03
C LEU A 271 19.07 -11.68 7.37
N TYR A 272 19.52 -12.81 7.91
CA TYR A 272 19.09 -13.34 9.21
C TYR A 272 20.30 -13.78 10.03
N ASP A 273 20.15 -13.74 11.34
CA ASP A 273 21.07 -14.45 12.24
C ASP A 273 20.70 -15.94 12.34
N GLU A 274 21.49 -16.68 13.14
CA GLU A 274 21.29 -18.12 13.41
C GLU A 274 20.00 -18.40 14.19
N ALA A 275 19.50 -17.41 14.94
CA ALA A 275 18.22 -17.50 15.66
C ALA A 275 17.01 -17.23 14.73
N GLY A 276 17.24 -16.92 13.45
CA GLY A 276 16.19 -16.59 12.49
C GLY A 276 15.67 -15.16 12.60
N GLN A 277 16.38 -14.28 13.31
CA GLN A 277 16.00 -12.87 13.41
C GLN A 277 16.38 -12.15 12.12
N PHE A 278 15.44 -11.41 11.55
CA PHE A 278 15.67 -10.60 10.35
C PHE A 278 16.56 -9.39 10.67
N LEU A 279 17.71 -9.30 10.02
CA LEU A 279 18.71 -8.26 10.21
C LEU A 279 18.62 -7.13 9.19
N GLY A 280 17.90 -7.34 8.08
CA GLY A 280 17.79 -6.36 7.02
C GLY A 280 18.00 -6.92 5.62
N ILE A 281 18.37 -6.03 4.70
CA ILE A 281 18.59 -6.34 3.28
C ILE A 281 20.08 -6.19 2.95
N GLY A 282 20.62 -7.17 2.24
CA GLY A 282 21.96 -7.14 1.66
C GLY A 282 21.92 -7.38 0.14
N ALA A 283 23.11 -7.50 -0.44
CA ALA A 283 23.34 -7.98 -1.79
C ALA A 283 24.33 -9.14 -1.78
N SER A 284 24.13 -10.14 -2.63
CA SER A 284 25.03 -11.29 -2.81
C SER A 284 25.72 -11.20 -4.16
N ASP A 285 27.02 -11.46 -4.21
CA ASP A 285 27.79 -11.57 -5.46
C ASP A 285 27.67 -12.94 -6.14
N GLY A 286 27.02 -13.90 -5.48
CA GLY A 286 26.92 -15.29 -5.94
C GLY A 286 28.19 -16.11 -5.78
N GLN A 287 29.27 -15.52 -5.26
CA GLN A 287 30.56 -16.16 -5.00
C GLN A 287 30.82 -16.33 -3.51
N GLY A 288 29.79 -16.18 -2.70
CA GLY A 288 29.86 -16.32 -1.26
C GLY A 288 30.17 -15.04 -0.48
N THR A 289 30.13 -13.86 -1.10
CA THR A 289 30.23 -12.58 -0.38
C THR A 289 28.87 -11.88 -0.31
N VAL A 290 28.52 -11.40 0.88
CA VAL A 290 27.32 -10.61 1.12
C VAL A 290 27.69 -9.23 1.63
N ARG A 291 27.07 -8.19 1.07
CA ARG A 291 27.27 -6.78 1.44
C ARG A 291 25.98 -6.20 2.02
N PRO A 292 26.05 -5.43 3.12
CA PRO A 292 24.85 -4.79 3.67
C PRO A 292 24.35 -3.69 2.74
N ARG A 293 23.02 -3.58 2.60
CA ARG A 293 22.32 -2.49 1.89
C ARG A 293 21.49 -1.65 2.83
N ARG A 294 20.68 -2.30 3.66
CA ARG A 294 19.79 -1.64 4.62
C ARG A 294 19.61 -2.51 5.85
N LEU A 295 20.30 -2.16 6.92
CA LEU A 295 20.28 -2.93 8.16
C LEU A 295 19.26 -2.37 9.14
N PHE A 296 18.67 -3.25 9.92
CA PHE A 296 17.79 -2.95 11.03
C PHE A 296 18.63 -2.85 12.30
N SER A 297 18.57 -1.71 12.99
CA SER A 297 19.28 -1.45 14.24
C SER A 297 18.35 -1.61 15.43
N GLY A 298 18.88 -2.08 16.57
CA GLY A 298 18.12 -2.11 17.83
C GLY A 298 17.01 -3.17 17.90
N LEU A 299 17.15 -4.27 17.17
CA LEU A 299 16.25 -5.41 17.26
C LEU A 299 16.43 -6.12 18.61
N GLN A 300 15.76 -5.62 19.66
CA GLN A 300 15.63 -6.31 20.95
C GLN A 300 14.16 -6.72 21.12
N GLY A 301 13.89 -8.00 21.05
CA GLY A 301 12.61 -8.63 21.31
C GLY A 301 12.41 -9.89 20.44
N PRO A 302 11.68 -10.89 20.95
CA PRO A 302 11.36 -12.06 20.14
C PRO A 302 10.59 -11.62 18.90
N PRO A 303 10.76 -12.30 17.75
CA PRO A 303 9.94 -12.06 16.59
C PRO A 303 8.47 -12.22 16.99
N PHE A 304 7.58 -11.39 16.39
CA PHE A 304 6.16 -11.65 16.51
C PHE A 304 5.92 -13.12 16.15
N ALA A 305 5.30 -13.88 17.05
CA ALA A 305 4.86 -15.22 16.71
C ALA A 305 3.88 -15.08 15.54
N GLY A 306 4.35 -15.34 14.34
CA GLY A 306 3.51 -15.43 13.16
C GLY A 306 2.48 -16.53 13.38
N PRO A 307 1.32 -16.49 12.70
CA PRO A 307 0.39 -17.60 12.73
C PRO A 307 1.14 -18.85 12.27
N GLN A 308 1.12 -19.89 13.10
CA GLN A 308 1.52 -21.23 12.66
C GLN A 308 0.64 -21.56 11.46
N GLN A 309 1.27 -21.81 10.31
CA GLN A 309 0.58 -22.35 9.16
C GLN A 309 0.07 -23.73 9.58
N GLY A 310 -1.25 -23.82 9.77
CA GLY A 310 -1.99 -25.07 9.89
C GLY A 310 -2.51 -25.49 8.52
#